data_c143d447fd13449138781f4db2d54080
#
_entry.id   c143d447fd13449138781f4db2d54080
#
_cell.length_a   1.000
_cell.length_b   1.000
_cell.length_c   1.000
_cell.angle_alpha   90.00
_cell.angle_beta   90.00
_cell.angle_gamma   90.00
#
_symmetry.space_group_name_H-M   'P 1'
#
loop_
_entity.id
_entity.type
_entity.pdbx_description
1 polymer ?
#
loop_
_entity_poly.entity_id
_entity_poly.type
_entity_poly.pdbx_seq_one_letter_code
_entity_poly.pdbx_strand_id
1 'polypeptide(L)'
;MRQKNLKEQNKVETNSDKKHVWDKVNQWEEELLFLKSIIDKTELVETIKWGGPIYVYNKKNVIGIGGFKNYFAIWFLNGVFLKDEKKRLINAQEDKTKSMRQWRFTSKEEVNEKEVLEYILEAIENEKEGKVIKPSKKETIVSELLEKEMIQNPALKDAFEKFTPYKQYEFLEYIESAKQEKTKLARIEKVIPMILGNIGLNDKYR
;
A
#
# COMPACT_ATOMS: atom_id res chain seq x y z
N MET A 1 -47.98 24.86 -30.72
CA MET A 1 -46.60 24.89 -30.19
C MET A 1 -46.49 23.88 -29.06
N ARG A 2 -45.77 22.80 -29.27
CA ARG A 2 -45.61 21.71 -28.30
C ARG A 2 -44.32 21.96 -27.51
N GLN A 3 -44.43 22.21 -26.21
CA GLN A 3 -43.30 22.23 -25.29
C GLN A 3 -42.89 20.78 -24.97
N LYS A 4 -41.69 20.37 -25.36
CA LYS A 4 -41.05 19.13 -24.93
C LYS A 4 -40.37 19.37 -23.59
N ASN A 5 -40.89 18.76 -22.52
CA ASN A 5 -40.23 18.64 -21.27
C ASN A 5 -39.08 17.60 -21.38
N LEU A 6 -37.84 18.06 -21.39
CA LEU A 6 -36.69 17.22 -21.14
C LEU A 6 -36.51 17.13 -19.62
N LYS A 7 -36.96 16.04 -19.02
CA LYS A 7 -36.47 15.61 -17.71
C LYS A 7 -35.18 14.82 -17.96
N GLU A 8 -34.06 15.49 -17.84
CA GLU A 8 -32.77 14.83 -17.60
C GLU A 8 -32.80 14.20 -16.22
N GLN A 9 -32.98 12.88 -16.18
CA GLN A 9 -32.74 12.11 -14.97
C GLN A 9 -31.22 12.02 -14.79
N ASN A 10 -30.67 12.81 -13.90
CA ASN A 10 -29.35 12.58 -13.33
C ASN A 10 -29.36 11.24 -12.59
N LYS A 11 -28.95 10.18 -13.28
CA LYS A 11 -28.66 8.89 -12.67
C LYS A 11 -27.40 9.09 -11.83
N VAL A 12 -27.56 9.19 -10.52
CA VAL A 12 -26.42 9.10 -9.59
C VAL A 12 -25.90 7.67 -9.73
N GLU A 13 -24.80 7.51 -10.46
CA GLU A 13 -24.06 6.24 -10.48
C GLU A 13 -23.58 5.95 -9.08
N THR A 14 -24.22 4.99 -8.43
CA THR A 14 -23.75 4.46 -7.16
C THR A 14 -22.41 3.76 -7.41
N ASN A 15 -21.47 3.91 -6.47
CA ASN A 15 -20.10 3.39 -6.58
C ASN A 15 -20.02 1.85 -6.73
N SER A 16 -21.17 1.14 -6.61
CA SER A 16 -21.33 -0.30 -6.78
C SER A 16 -21.21 -0.78 -8.24
N ASP A 17 -21.37 0.10 -9.23
CA ASP A 17 -21.38 -0.30 -10.64
C ASP A 17 -19.99 -0.26 -11.31
N LYS A 18 -18.94 0.17 -10.60
CA LYS A 18 -17.58 0.14 -11.13
C LYS A 18 -16.95 -1.20 -10.82
N LYS A 19 -16.83 -2.06 -11.85
CA LYS A 19 -16.01 -3.28 -11.76
C LYS A 19 -14.62 -2.92 -11.23
N HIS A 20 -14.20 -3.57 -10.15
CA HIS A 20 -12.87 -3.40 -9.60
C HIS A 20 -11.81 -3.84 -10.62
N VAL A 21 -10.65 -3.18 -10.61
CA VAL A 21 -9.54 -3.55 -11.53
C VAL A 21 -9.16 -5.02 -11.39
N TRP A 22 -9.35 -5.57 -10.20
CA TRP A 22 -9.08 -6.97 -9.86
C TRP A 22 -10.13 -7.94 -10.40
N ASP A 23 -11.35 -7.47 -10.64
CA ASP A 23 -12.44 -8.26 -11.23
C ASP A 23 -12.24 -8.48 -12.74
N LYS A 24 -11.41 -7.67 -13.41
CA LYS A 24 -11.15 -7.81 -14.84
C LYS A 24 -10.36 -9.07 -15.22
N VAL A 25 -9.73 -9.72 -14.25
CA VAL A 25 -8.95 -10.97 -14.44
C VAL A 25 -9.72 -12.17 -13.89
N ASN A 26 -11.05 -12.08 -13.57
CA ASN A 26 -11.52 -12.79 -12.39
C ASN A 26 -12.48 -13.94 -12.67
N GLN A 27 -11.95 -15.10 -12.47
CA GLN A 27 -12.65 -16.34 -12.20
C GLN A 27 -13.20 -16.46 -10.76
N TRP A 28 -13.06 -15.40 -9.89
CA TRP A 28 -13.36 -15.44 -8.45
C TRP A 28 -14.52 -14.53 -8.05
N GLU A 29 -15.41 -14.18 -8.97
CA GLU A 29 -16.51 -13.24 -8.69
C GLU A 29 -17.45 -13.76 -7.58
N GLU A 30 -17.83 -15.03 -7.63
CA GLU A 30 -18.73 -15.63 -6.63
C GLU A 30 -18.07 -15.72 -5.25
N GLU A 31 -16.81 -16.11 -5.21
CA GLU A 31 -16.02 -16.23 -3.99
C GLU A 31 -15.79 -14.87 -3.32
N LEU A 32 -15.51 -13.84 -4.11
CA LEU A 32 -15.37 -12.48 -3.60
C LEU A 32 -16.70 -11.91 -3.10
N LEU A 33 -17.81 -12.19 -3.79
CA LEU A 33 -19.14 -11.84 -3.31
C LEU A 33 -19.48 -12.58 -2.01
N PHE A 34 -19.04 -13.83 -1.87
CA PHE A 34 -19.22 -14.58 -0.62
C PHE A 34 -18.39 -13.97 0.51
N LEU A 35 -17.11 -13.64 0.30
CA LEU A 35 -16.32 -12.92 1.29
C LEU A 35 -16.95 -11.57 1.67
N LYS A 36 -17.44 -10.83 0.67
CA LYS A 36 -18.17 -9.58 0.91
C LYS A 36 -19.38 -9.79 1.80
N SER A 37 -20.18 -10.84 1.57
CA SER A 37 -21.36 -11.14 2.38
C SER A 37 -21.01 -11.42 3.86
N ILE A 38 -19.81 -11.93 4.14
CA ILE A 38 -19.29 -12.11 5.52
C ILE A 38 -18.91 -10.75 6.11
N ILE A 39 -18.22 -9.92 5.33
CA ILE A 39 -17.78 -8.58 5.76
C ILE A 39 -18.97 -7.66 6.04
N ASP A 40 -20.02 -7.73 5.22
CA ASP A 40 -21.25 -6.95 5.37
C ASP A 40 -22.03 -7.25 6.67
N LYS A 41 -21.65 -8.31 7.42
CA LYS A 41 -22.16 -8.60 8.79
C LYS A 41 -21.43 -7.78 9.85
N THR A 42 -20.47 -6.97 9.49
CA THR A 42 -19.65 -6.14 10.39
C THR A 42 -19.94 -4.65 10.19
N GLU A 43 -19.35 -3.80 11.04
CA GLU A 43 -19.44 -2.34 10.94
C GLU A 43 -18.47 -1.72 9.92
N LEU A 44 -17.76 -2.53 9.13
CA LEU A 44 -16.84 -2.04 8.11
C LEU A 44 -17.59 -1.43 6.92
N VAL A 45 -17.04 -0.34 6.39
CA VAL A 45 -17.59 0.36 5.24
C VAL A 45 -16.70 0.14 4.03
N GLU A 46 -17.27 -0.31 2.91
CA GLU A 46 -16.54 -0.48 1.67
C GLU A 46 -16.12 0.87 1.06
N THR A 47 -14.91 0.93 0.57
CA THR A 47 -14.37 2.03 -0.22
C THR A 47 -13.44 1.48 -1.29
N ILE A 48 -13.22 2.24 -2.36
CA ILE A 48 -12.29 1.85 -3.42
C ILE A 48 -10.98 2.57 -3.21
N LYS A 49 -9.90 1.81 -2.99
CA LYS A 49 -8.54 2.32 -2.90
C LYS A 49 -7.59 1.42 -3.66
N TRP A 50 -6.58 2.01 -4.32
CA TRP A 50 -5.58 1.29 -5.11
C TRP A 50 -6.18 0.35 -6.17
N GLY A 51 -7.38 0.69 -6.68
CA GLY A 51 -8.08 -0.07 -7.70
C GLY A 51 -8.85 -1.29 -7.20
N GLY A 52 -8.99 -1.49 -5.89
CA GLY A 52 -9.74 -2.61 -5.31
C GLY A 52 -10.59 -2.23 -4.10
N PRO A 53 -11.45 -3.16 -3.61
CA PRO A 53 -12.28 -2.96 -2.44
C PRO A 53 -11.43 -3.01 -1.17
N ILE A 54 -11.53 -1.95 -0.40
CA ILE A 54 -10.95 -1.81 0.93
C ILE A 54 -12.08 -1.49 1.91
N TYR A 55 -12.09 -2.17 3.01
CA TYR A 55 -13.08 -2.01 4.06
C TYR A 55 -12.46 -1.24 5.22
N VAL A 56 -13.12 -0.18 5.63
CA VAL A 56 -12.60 0.79 6.59
C VAL A 56 -13.44 0.84 7.86
N TYR A 57 -12.79 1.13 8.97
CA TYR A 57 -13.40 1.52 10.24
C TYR A 57 -12.91 2.93 10.60
N ASN A 58 -13.81 3.88 10.87
CA ASN A 58 -13.46 5.28 11.19
C ASN A 58 -12.40 5.88 10.24
N LYS A 59 -12.57 5.69 8.91
CA LYS A 59 -11.66 6.14 7.84
C LYS A 59 -10.30 5.42 7.80
N LYS A 60 -10.01 4.49 8.71
CA LYS A 60 -8.79 3.69 8.70
C LYS A 60 -9.02 2.36 7.96
N ASN A 61 -8.05 1.97 7.15
CA ASN A 61 -8.13 0.75 6.36
C ASN A 61 -7.90 -0.47 7.27
N VAL A 62 -8.84 -1.40 7.29
CA VAL A 62 -8.77 -2.61 8.11
C VAL A 62 -8.45 -3.84 7.26
N ILE A 63 -9.28 -4.11 6.27
CA ILE A 63 -9.11 -5.25 5.37
C ILE A 63 -9.30 -4.87 3.92
N GLY A 64 -8.82 -5.71 3.01
CA GLY A 64 -9.11 -5.69 1.58
C GLY A 64 -9.36 -7.09 1.07
N ILE A 65 -10.09 -7.24 -0.03
CA ILE A 65 -10.28 -8.52 -0.70
C ILE A 65 -9.92 -8.40 -2.17
N GLY A 66 -9.56 -9.52 -2.80
CA GLY A 66 -9.30 -9.57 -4.23
C GLY A 66 -8.87 -10.94 -4.72
N GLY A 67 -8.96 -11.14 -6.03
CA GLY A 67 -8.61 -12.37 -6.69
C GLY A 67 -7.31 -12.25 -7.50
N PHE A 68 -6.61 -13.37 -7.59
CA PHE A 68 -5.38 -13.55 -8.37
C PHE A 68 -5.56 -14.73 -9.33
N LYS A 69 -4.56 -14.99 -10.13
CA LYS A 69 -4.60 -16.08 -11.10
C LYS A 69 -4.92 -17.45 -10.47
N ASN A 70 -4.38 -17.74 -9.28
CA ASN A 70 -4.45 -19.07 -8.67
C ASN A 70 -5.15 -19.10 -7.31
N TYR A 71 -5.60 -17.97 -6.77
CA TYR A 71 -6.23 -17.86 -5.46
C TYR A 71 -6.99 -16.54 -5.32
N PHE A 72 -7.90 -16.47 -4.38
CA PHE A 72 -8.45 -15.23 -3.87
C PHE A 72 -8.06 -15.05 -2.40
N ALA A 73 -8.15 -13.85 -1.86
CA ALA A 73 -7.61 -13.58 -0.55
C ALA A 73 -8.28 -12.43 0.19
N ILE A 74 -8.13 -12.46 1.52
CA ILE A 74 -8.35 -11.33 2.41
C ILE A 74 -6.97 -10.80 2.83
N TRP A 75 -6.77 -9.49 2.76
CA TRP A 75 -5.65 -8.79 3.37
C TRP A 75 -6.10 -8.13 4.67
N PHE A 76 -5.42 -8.43 5.74
CA PHE A 76 -5.52 -7.72 7.00
C PHE A 76 -4.38 -6.70 7.06
N LEU A 77 -4.71 -5.39 6.99
CA LEU A 77 -3.71 -4.32 6.83
C LEU A 77 -2.79 -4.22 8.05
N ASN A 78 -3.33 -4.50 9.23
CA ASN A 78 -2.62 -4.63 10.50
C ASN A 78 -2.65 -6.07 11.03
N GLY A 79 -2.65 -7.06 10.14
CA GLY A 79 -2.80 -8.49 10.47
C GLY A 79 -1.72 -9.06 11.39
N VAL A 80 -0.59 -8.37 11.56
CA VAL A 80 0.45 -8.75 12.53
C VAL A 80 -0.04 -8.77 13.98
N PHE A 81 -1.14 -8.06 14.27
CA PHE A 81 -1.73 -8.00 15.61
C PHE A 81 -2.82 -9.06 15.85
N LEU A 82 -3.17 -9.83 14.82
CA LEU A 82 -4.10 -10.95 14.96
C LEU A 82 -3.39 -12.12 15.65
N LYS A 83 -4.09 -12.83 16.51
CA LYS A 83 -3.56 -13.97 17.27
C LYS A 83 -3.18 -15.13 16.35
N ASP A 84 -3.97 -15.31 15.30
CA ASP A 84 -3.73 -16.33 14.26
C ASP A 84 -3.40 -17.73 14.81
N GLU A 85 -4.12 -18.17 15.82
CA GLU A 85 -3.91 -19.46 16.50
C GLU A 85 -3.92 -20.64 15.52
N LYS A 86 -4.69 -20.52 14.44
CA LYS A 86 -4.81 -21.55 13.40
C LYS A 86 -3.81 -21.43 12.27
N LYS A 87 -2.90 -20.46 12.34
CA LYS A 87 -1.83 -20.22 11.36
C LYS A 87 -2.35 -20.08 9.92
N ARG A 88 -3.42 -19.29 9.75
CA ARG A 88 -4.05 -18.99 8.45
C ARG A 88 -3.32 -17.90 7.68
N LEU A 89 -2.59 -17.05 8.37
CA LEU A 89 -2.04 -15.82 7.83
C LEU A 89 -0.61 -16.00 7.34
N ILE A 90 -0.32 -15.43 6.19
CA ILE A 90 1.02 -15.37 5.63
C ILE A 90 1.48 -13.93 5.47
N ASN A 91 2.78 -13.68 5.59
CA ASN A 91 3.39 -12.43 5.19
C ASN A 91 3.74 -12.51 3.69
N ALA A 92 2.84 -12.03 2.83
CA ALA A 92 3.04 -12.10 1.38
C ALA A 92 4.09 -11.09 0.84
N GLN A 93 4.59 -10.18 1.69
CA GLN A 93 5.52 -9.10 1.32
C GLN A 93 6.53 -8.86 2.44
N GLU A 94 7.31 -9.88 2.82
CA GLU A 94 8.23 -9.85 3.98
C GLU A 94 9.16 -8.64 3.99
N ASP A 95 9.69 -8.26 2.83
CA ASP A 95 10.65 -7.15 2.71
C ASP A 95 9.98 -5.77 2.57
N LYS A 96 8.67 -5.70 2.35
CA LYS A 96 7.96 -4.46 2.03
C LYS A 96 7.00 -4.00 3.11
N THR A 97 6.27 -4.92 3.73
CA THR A 97 5.27 -4.59 4.75
C THR A 97 5.48 -5.37 6.03
N LYS A 98 5.57 -4.65 7.15
CA LYS A 98 5.72 -5.26 8.49
C LYS A 98 4.38 -5.69 9.08
N SER A 99 3.30 -4.97 8.77
CA SER A 99 1.99 -5.13 9.42
C SER A 99 1.02 -6.03 8.67
N MET A 100 1.10 -6.05 7.34
CA MET A 100 0.10 -6.71 6.51
C MET A 100 0.23 -8.22 6.57
N ARG A 101 -0.92 -8.92 6.65
CA ARG A 101 -1.03 -10.37 6.52
C ARG A 101 -2.11 -10.71 5.51
N GLN A 102 -1.95 -11.86 4.85
CA GLN A 102 -2.86 -12.33 3.83
C GLN A 102 -3.36 -13.72 4.18
N TRP A 103 -4.68 -13.93 4.05
CA TRP A 103 -5.30 -15.26 4.09
C TRP A 103 -5.76 -15.62 2.68
N ARG A 104 -5.22 -16.71 2.14
CA ARG A 104 -5.48 -17.19 0.78
C ARG A 104 -6.43 -18.37 0.78
N PHE A 105 -7.26 -18.43 -0.27
CA PHE A 105 -8.19 -19.52 -0.54
C PHE A 105 -8.08 -19.92 -2.00
N THR A 106 -8.21 -21.22 -2.28
CA THR A 106 -8.19 -21.78 -3.65
C THR A 106 -9.57 -22.22 -4.10
N SER A 107 -10.53 -22.32 -3.19
CA SER A 107 -11.93 -22.58 -3.48
C SER A 107 -12.84 -22.01 -2.39
N LYS A 108 -14.15 -21.90 -2.71
CA LYS A 108 -15.17 -21.38 -1.79
C LYS A 108 -15.34 -22.27 -0.55
N GLU A 109 -15.17 -23.59 -0.71
CA GLU A 109 -15.30 -24.59 0.34
C GLU A 109 -14.25 -24.44 1.45
N GLU A 110 -13.10 -23.82 1.14
CA GLU A 110 -12.08 -23.51 2.12
C GLU A 110 -12.46 -22.34 3.05
N VAL A 111 -13.47 -21.56 2.65
CA VAL A 111 -13.89 -20.38 3.42
C VAL A 111 -14.83 -20.82 4.54
N ASN A 112 -14.30 -20.96 5.74
CA ASN A 112 -15.12 -21.11 6.93
C ASN A 112 -15.65 -19.73 7.35
N GLU A 113 -16.93 -19.48 7.09
CA GLU A 113 -17.57 -18.19 7.35
C GLU A 113 -17.38 -17.71 8.79
N LYS A 114 -17.62 -18.59 9.77
CA LYS A 114 -17.50 -18.27 11.19
C LYS A 114 -16.06 -17.87 11.55
N GLU A 115 -15.09 -18.63 11.07
CA GLU A 115 -13.67 -18.37 11.32
C GLU A 115 -13.22 -17.06 10.67
N VAL A 116 -13.61 -16.81 9.42
CA VAL A 116 -13.31 -15.56 8.72
C VAL A 116 -13.91 -14.37 9.46
N LEU A 117 -15.16 -14.47 9.91
CA LEU A 117 -15.81 -13.41 10.67
C LEU A 117 -15.08 -13.14 12.00
N GLU A 118 -14.63 -14.17 12.73
CA GLU A 118 -13.85 -14.02 13.97
C GLU A 118 -12.57 -13.22 13.74
N TYR A 119 -11.82 -13.52 12.67
CA TYR A 119 -10.61 -12.77 12.31
C TYR A 119 -10.90 -11.32 11.90
N ILE A 120 -12.00 -11.07 11.19
CA ILE A 120 -12.42 -9.71 10.82
C ILE A 120 -12.79 -8.90 12.07
N LEU A 121 -13.57 -9.48 12.99
CA LEU A 121 -13.95 -8.83 14.24
C LEU A 121 -12.74 -8.52 15.11
N GLU A 122 -11.77 -9.43 15.20
CA GLU A 122 -10.50 -9.19 15.91
C GLU A 122 -9.70 -8.06 15.25
N ALA A 123 -9.67 -8.00 13.90
CA ALA A 123 -9.01 -6.92 13.17
C ALA A 123 -9.65 -5.55 13.46
N ILE A 124 -10.99 -5.49 13.54
CA ILE A 124 -11.73 -4.28 13.91
C ILE A 124 -11.39 -3.86 15.34
N GLU A 125 -11.36 -4.82 16.28
CA GLU A 125 -11.06 -4.53 17.69
C GLU A 125 -9.62 -4.02 17.84
N ASN A 126 -8.65 -4.63 17.17
CA ASN A 126 -7.28 -4.14 17.13
C ASN A 126 -7.17 -2.70 16.60
N GLU A 127 -8.03 -2.32 15.64
CA GLU A 127 -8.08 -0.94 15.14
C GLU A 127 -8.72 0.01 16.16
N LYS A 128 -9.77 -0.42 16.88
CA LYS A 128 -10.39 0.34 17.97
C LYS A 128 -9.41 0.61 19.11
N GLU A 129 -8.60 -0.40 19.47
CA GLU A 129 -7.53 -0.28 20.45
C GLU A 129 -6.34 0.57 19.96
N GLY A 130 -6.32 0.96 18.69
CA GLY A 130 -5.26 1.77 18.12
C GLY A 130 -3.92 1.05 17.98
N LYS A 131 -3.92 -0.28 17.83
CA LYS A 131 -2.71 -1.07 17.60
C LYS A 131 -2.08 -0.69 16.28
N VAL A 132 -0.85 -0.16 16.33
CA VAL A 132 -0.05 0.19 15.16
C VAL A 132 1.41 -0.19 15.36
N ILE A 133 2.08 -0.65 14.30
CA ILE A 133 3.53 -0.78 14.34
C ILE A 133 4.12 0.63 14.39
N LYS A 134 4.82 0.95 15.48
CA LYS A 134 5.56 2.22 15.55
C LYS A 134 6.61 2.25 14.44
N PRO A 135 6.73 3.36 13.69
CA PRO A 135 7.78 3.50 12.70
C PRO A 135 9.14 3.27 13.38
N SER A 136 9.92 2.31 12.89
CA SER A 136 11.31 2.23 13.29
C SER A 136 12.00 3.50 12.78
N LYS A 137 12.82 4.16 13.62
CA LYS A 137 13.73 5.19 13.12
C LYS A 137 14.55 4.55 12.00
N LYS A 138 14.48 5.11 10.80
CA LYS A 138 15.40 4.71 9.73
C LYS A 138 16.80 4.98 10.24
N GLU A 139 17.71 4.04 10.04
CA GLU A 139 19.12 4.27 10.32
C GLU A 139 19.59 5.45 9.49
N THR A 140 20.42 6.32 10.10
CA THR A 140 21.02 7.43 9.38
C THR A 140 22.00 6.84 8.39
N ILE A 141 21.71 6.96 7.10
CA ILE A 141 22.67 6.60 6.05
C ILE A 141 23.60 7.78 5.84
N VAL A 142 24.89 7.53 5.87
CA VAL A 142 25.93 8.49 5.54
C VAL A 142 26.65 7.99 4.29
N SER A 143 26.92 8.87 3.35
CA SER A 143 27.72 8.56 2.16
C SER A 143 28.98 9.43 2.16
N GLU A 144 30.08 8.85 2.62
CA GLU A 144 31.38 9.56 2.66
C GLU A 144 31.80 10.05 1.26
N LEU A 145 31.44 9.30 0.21
CA LEU A 145 31.78 9.69 -1.16
C LEU A 145 30.98 10.92 -1.59
N LEU A 146 29.67 10.98 -1.28
CA LEU A 146 28.87 12.17 -1.58
C LEU A 146 29.28 13.36 -0.71
N GLU A 147 29.66 13.14 0.55
CA GLU A 147 30.18 14.20 1.42
C GLU A 147 31.46 14.83 0.85
N LYS A 148 32.40 14.02 0.34
CA LYS A 148 33.60 14.52 -0.34
C LYS A 148 33.26 15.42 -1.53
N GLU A 149 32.28 15.02 -2.36
CA GLU A 149 31.83 15.85 -3.47
C GLU A 149 31.21 17.17 -2.99
N MET A 150 30.40 17.13 -1.93
CA MET A 150 29.77 18.32 -1.35
C MET A 150 30.81 19.28 -0.72
N ILE A 151 31.92 18.76 -0.14
CA ILE A 151 33.01 19.59 0.35
C ILE A 151 33.71 20.31 -0.79
N GLN A 152 33.92 19.65 -1.93
CA GLN A 152 34.56 20.25 -3.10
C GLN A 152 33.64 21.19 -3.89
N ASN A 153 32.32 21.01 -3.76
CA ASN A 153 31.30 21.79 -4.46
C ASN A 153 30.26 22.34 -3.46
N PRO A 154 30.49 23.55 -2.90
CA PRO A 154 29.54 24.16 -1.98
C PRO A 154 28.12 24.32 -2.54
N ALA A 155 27.97 24.58 -3.85
CA ALA A 155 26.67 24.71 -4.50
C ALA A 155 25.90 23.38 -4.47
N LEU A 156 26.57 22.24 -4.57
CA LEU A 156 25.97 20.92 -4.45
C LEU A 156 25.45 20.68 -3.01
N LYS A 157 26.23 21.10 -2.01
CA LYS A 157 25.84 21.01 -0.61
C LYS A 157 24.59 21.84 -0.33
N ASP A 158 24.60 23.11 -0.73
CA ASP A 158 23.47 24.03 -0.54
C ASP A 158 22.20 23.52 -1.24
N ALA A 159 22.35 22.91 -2.43
CA ALA A 159 21.25 22.32 -3.16
C ALA A 159 20.72 21.05 -2.46
N PHE A 160 21.60 20.20 -1.95
CA PHE A 160 21.22 18.98 -1.23
C PHE A 160 20.50 19.29 0.09
N GLU A 161 20.96 20.28 0.85
CA GLU A 161 20.33 20.68 2.12
C GLU A 161 18.92 21.29 1.95
N LYS A 162 18.57 21.78 0.76
CA LYS A 162 17.21 22.27 0.46
C LYS A 162 16.19 21.16 0.31
N PHE A 163 16.61 19.91 0.05
CA PHE A 163 15.69 18.79 0.01
C PHE A 163 15.17 18.43 1.40
N THR A 164 13.93 17.93 1.45
CA THR A 164 13.40 17.36 2.69
C THR A 164 14.24 16.18 3.15
N PRO A 165 14.33 15.89 4.47
CA PRO A 165 15.09 14.75 4.99
C PRO A 165 14.74 13.41 4.32
N TYR A 166 13.50 13.26 3.89
CA TYR A 166 13.05 12.08 3.15
C TYR A 166 13.72 11.99 1.77
N LYS A 167 13.77 13.07 1.00
CA LYS A 167 14.41 13.09 -0.32
C LYS A 167 15.94 12.96 -0.22
N GLN A 168 16.55 13.57 0.80
CA GLN A 168 17.98 13.38 1.10
C GLN A 168 18.27 11.89 1.35
N TYR A 169 17.45 11.23 2.18
CA TYR A 169 17.57 9.81 2.46
C TYR A 169 17.44 8.95 1.19
N GLU A 170 16.55 9.27 0.26
CA GLU A 170 16.42 8.54 -1.01
C GLU A 170 17.72 8.57 -1.84
N PHE A 171 18.39 9.71 -1.91
CA PHE A 171 19.68 9.82 -2.59
C PHE A 171 20.76 8.99 -1.89
N LEU A 172 20.87 9.12 -0.58
CA LEU A 172 21.85 8.38 0.22
C LEU A 172 21.64 6.87 0.12
N GLU A 173 20.42 6.41 0.27
CA GLU A 173 20.05 4.99 0.12
C GLU A 173 20.37 4.46 -1.29
N TYR A 174 20.07 5.25 -2.33
CA TYR A 174 20.39 4.88 -3.71
C TYR A 174 21.89 4.70 -3.91
N ILE A 175 22.73 5.61 -3.39
CA ILE A 175 24.18 5.53 -3.51
C ILE A 175 24.70 4.32 -2.71
N GLU A 176 24.34 4.23 -1.43
CA GLU A 176 24.95 3.30 -0.47
C GLU A 176 24.43 1.85 -0.63
N SER A 177 23.28 1.63 -1.26
CA SER A 177 22.84 0.27 -1.59
C SER A 177 23.73 -0.44 -2.63
N ALA A 178 24.63 0.26 -3.30
CA ALA A 178 25.62 -0.36 -4.17
C ALA A 178 26.75 -1.01 -3.34
N LYS A 179 27.08 -2.26 -3.69
CA LYS A 179 28.15 -3.03 -3.03
C LYS A 179 29.56 -2.58 -3.45
N GLN A 180 29.71 -2.13 -4.69
CA GLN A 180 31.00 -1.75 -5.28
C GLN A 180 31.15 -0.24 -5.32
N GLU A 181 32.32 0.26 -4.92
CA GLU A 181 32.64 1.69 -4.94
C GLU A 181 32.49 2.31 -6.33
N LYS A 182 32.97 1.62 -7.38
CA LYS A 182 32.76 2.07 -8.76
C LYS A 182 31.29 2.36 -9.10
N THR A 183 30.40 1.52 -8.58
CA THR A 183 28.96 1.71 -8.79
C THR A 183 28.41 2.89 -7.98
N LYS A 184 28.93 3.10 -6.76
CA LYS A 184 28.58 4.26 -5.94
C LYS A 184 28.99 5.55 -6.63
N LEU A 185 30.20 5.63 -7.17
CA LEU A 185 30.71 6.80 -7.91
C LEU A 185 29.83 7.08 -9.16
N ALA A 186 29.54 6.09 -9.96
CA ALA A 186 28.64 6.26 -11.12
C ALA A 186 27.21 6.72 -10.71
N ARG A 187 26.73 6.29 -9.54
CA ARG A 187 25.45 6.76 -9.01
C ARG A 187 25.54 8.22 -8.54
N ILE A 188 26.65 8.61 -7.94
CA ILE A 188 26.92 10.00 -7.53
C ILE A 188 26.96 10.91 -8.77
N GLU A 189 27.71 10.57 -9.81
CA GLU A 189 27.73 11.31 -11.07
C GLU A 189 26.33 11.52 -11.65
N LYS A 190 25.46 10.50 -11.55
CA LYS A 190 24.09 10.58 -12.03
C LYS A 190 23.21 11.50 -11.19
N VAL A 191 23.37 11.52 -9.84
CA VAL A 191 22.48 12.30 -8.97
C VAL A 191 22.91 13.75 -8.80
N ILE A 192 24.19 14.09 -8.98
CA ILE A 192 24.69 15.46 -8.88
C ILE A 192 23.87 16.44 -9.73
N PRO A 193 23.65 16.23 -11.05
CA PRO A 193 22.83 17.14 -11.86
C PRO A 193 21.38 17.20 -11.40
N MET A 194 20.82 16.11 -10.84
CA MET A 194 19.49 16.10 -10.28
C MET A 194 19.39 16.97 -9.04
N ILE A 195 20.37 16.83 -8.14
CA ILE A 195 20.44 17.62 -6.90
C ILE A 195 20.56 19.11 -7.23
N LEU A 196 21.50 19.48 -8.12
CA LEU A 196 21.70 20.86 -8.55
C LEU A 196 20.45 21.44 -9.25
N GLY A 197 19.71 20.63 -9.99
CA GLY A 197 18.44 20.99 -10.64
C GLY A 197 17.21 20.95 -9.71
N ASN A 198 17.39 20.68 -8.40
CA ASN A 198 16.29 20.50 -7.45
C ASN A 198 15.26 19.45 -7.87
N ILE A 199 15.72 18.36 -8.49
CA ILE A 199 14.91 17.22 -8.94
C ILE A 199 15.16 16.05 -8.00
N GLY A 200 14.14 15.60 -7.28
CA GLY A 200 14.24 14.44 -6.40
C GLY A 200 14.39 13.13 -7.19
N LEU A 201 15.08 12.14 -6.62
CA LEU A 201 15.40 10.86 -7.27
C LEU A 201 14.16 10.17 -7.87
N ASN A 202 13.03 10.25 -7.19
CA ASN A 202 11.78 9.57 -7.54
C ASN A 202 10.66 10.53 -8.00
N ASP A 203 10.94 11.82 -8.24
CA ASP A 203 9.90 12.82 -8.56
C ASP A 203 9.10 12.48 -9.83
N LYS A 204 9.71 11.78 -10.79
CA LYS A 204 9.01 11.33 -12.01
C LYS A 204 7.93 10.26 -11.78
N TYR A 205 7.86 9.68 -10.58
CA TYR A 205 6.89 8.64 -10.24
C TYR A 205 5.83 9.12 -9.23
N ARG A 206 5.78 10.42 -8.93
CA ARG A 206 4.88 11.04 -7.94
C ARG A 206 3.84 11.92 -8.58
#